data_2a91daf47a19f0a881dd94122f91fe60
#
_entry.id   2a91daf47a19f0a881dd94122f91fe60
#
_cell.length_a   1.000
_cell.length_b   1.000
_cell.length_c   1.000
_cell.angle_alpha   90.00
_cell.angle_beta   90.00
_cell.angle_gamma   90.00
#
_symmetry.space_group_name_H-M   'P 1'
#
loop_
_entity.id
_entity.type
_entity.pdbx_description
1 polymer ?
#
loop_
_entity_poly.entity_id
_entity_poly.type
_entity_poly.pdbx_seq_one_letter_code
_entity_poly.pdbx_strand_id
1 'polypeptide(L)'
;MEVARHLLGIAMASHWLLLILFAAAALDAVFPVVPSEGMVITAGMAAAAGHQNLLLVIAVAMAGSVIGESACYFLGRGSGPVLHRWMRRQERRQQLYDKVATALHARGGLILMTVRYIPGARMVATLTAGATRYSFKKFLVFTFFGVTIAYTYVALLGYLGGDAFAHDQLKGLAFSLGLAAVIGLVIETARRIAVKRRAAKLPAA
;
A
#
# COMPACT_ATOMS: atom_id res chain seq x y z
N MET A 1 -33.99 -7.95 -2.77
CA MET A 1 -32.83 -7.78 -1.87
C MET A 1 -32.13 -9.10 -1.53
N GLU A 2 -32.84 -10.21 -1.42
CA GLU A 2 -32.23 -11.54 -1.15
C GLU A 2 -31.32 -12.04 -2.28
N VAL A 3 -31.74 -11.87 -3.55
CA VAL A 3 -30.93 -12.28 -4.71
C VAL A 3 -29.58 -11.56 -4.74
N ALA A 4 -29.56 -10.27 -4.42
CA ALA A 4 -28.31 -9.49 -4.38
C ALA A 4 -27.38 -9.96 -3.24
N ARG A 5 -27.92 -10.34 -2.08
CA ARG A 5 -27.15 -10.92 -0.98
C ARG A 5 -26.59 -12.29 -1.33
N HIS A 6 -27.37 -13.11 -2.02
CA HIS A 6 -26.94 -14.44 -2.45
C HIS A 6 -25.83 -14.37 -3.50
N LEU A 7 -25.95 -13.47 -4.48
CA LEU A 7 -24.91 -13.23 -5.48
C LEU A 7 -23.64 -12.65 -4.87
N LEU A 8 -23.76 -11.72 -3.92
CA LEU A 8 -22.62 -11.21 -3.16
C LEU A 8 -21.94 -12.32 -2.35
N GLY A 9 -22.69 -13.19 -1.68
CA GLY A 9 -22.13 -14.32 -0.95
C GLY A 9 -21.35 -15.30 -1.83
N ILE A 10 -21.88 -15.62 -3.02
CA ILE A 10 -21.19 -16.47 -4.01
C ILE A 10 -19.91 -15.78 -4.50
N ALA A 11 -19.96 -14.47 -4.79
CA ALA A 11 -18.79 -13.72 -5.23
C ALA A 11 -17.71 -13.63 -4.14
N MET A 12 -18.11 -13.47 -2.88
CA MET A 12 -17.21 -13.40 -1.72
C MET A 12 -16.60 -14.76 -1.37
N ALA A 13 -17.29 -15.87 -1.64
CA ALA A 13 -16.77 -17.24 -1.45
C ALA A 13 -15.88 -17.71 -2.60
N SER A 14 -15.87 -16.99 -3.71
CA SER A 14 -15.20 -17.42 -4.93
C SER A 14 -13.68 -17.26 -4.85
N HIS A 15 -12.94 -18.23 -5.36
CA HIS A 15 -11.48 -18.14 -5.59
C HIS A 15 -11.10 -16.97 -6.53
N TRP A 16 -12.04 -16.50 -7.36
CA TRP A 16 -11.85 -15.33 -8.21
C TRP A 16 -11.62 -14.06 -7.40
N LEU A 17 -12.21 -13.92 -6.20
CA LEU A 17 -11.97 -12.79 -5.31
C LEU A 17 -10.48 -12.66 -4.97
N LEU A 18 -9.83 -13.77 -4.65
CA LEU A 18 -8.41 -13.80 -4.32
C LEU A 18 -7.53 -13.47 -5.54
N LEU A 19 -7.93 -13.94 -6.72
CA LEU A 19 -7.20 -13.64 -7.96
C LEU A 19 -7.32 -12.16 -8.32
N ILE A 20 -8.52 -11.60 -8.21
CA ILE A 20 -8.76 -10.17 -8.44
C ILE A 20 -8.01 -9.33 -7.40
N LEU A 21 -8.02 -9.75 -6.13
CA LEU A 21 -7.27 -9.11 -5.06
C LEU A 21 -5.76 -9.09 -5.34
N PHE A 22 -5.21 -10.23 -5.77
CA PHE A 22 -3.81 -10.34 -6.18
C PHE A 22 -3.48 -9.37 -7.32
N ALA A 23 -4.29 -9.40 -8.38
CA ALA A 23 -4.09 -8.54 -9.55
C ALA A 23 -4.21 -7.05 -9.19
N ALA A 24 -5.21 -6.70 -8.38
CA ALA A 24 -5.40 -5.33 -7.92
C ALA A 24 -4.22 -4.85 -7.06
N ALA A 25 -3.73 -5.67 -6.12
CA ALA A 25 -2.57 -5.33 -5.29
C ALA A 25 -1.28 -5.20 -6.12
N ALA A 26 -1.12 -6.02 -7.16
CA ALA A 26 0.02 -5.93 -8.08
C ALA A 26 -0.05 -4.67 -8.95
N LEU A 27 -1.24 -4.37 -9.49
CA LEU A 27 -1.45 -3.19 -10.33
C LEU A 27 -1.34 -1.88 -9.55
N ASP A 28 -1.84 -1.83 -8.31
CA ASP A 28 -1.75 -0.66 -7.45
C ASP A 28 -0.30 -0.25 -7.14
N ALA A 29 0.63 -1.19 -7.17
CA ALA A 29 2.05 -0.88 -7.03
C ALA A 29 2.59 -0.06 -8.22
N VAL A 30 2.05 -0.28 -9.43
CA VAL A 30 2.45 0.39 -10.67
C VAL A 30 1.56 1.61 -10.95
N PHE A 31 0.26 1.47 -10.70
CA PHE A 31 -0.76 2.51 -10.94
C PHE A 31 -1.48 2.83 -9.62
N PRO A 32 -1.06 3.87 -8.88
CA PRO A 32 -1.60 4.21 -7.57
C PRO A 32 -3.03 4.82 -7.63
N VAL A 33 -3.84 4.40 -8.58
CA VAL A 33 -5.25 4.77 -8.75
C VAL A 33 -6.18 3.61 -8.37
N VAL A 34 -5.65 2.39 -8.34
CA VAL A 34 -6.43 1.18 -8.01
C VAL A 34 -6.66 1.14 -6.50
N PRO A 35 -7.92 1.14 -6.01
CA PRO A 35 -8.22 1.13 -4.58
C PRO A 35 -8.05 -0.28 -3.99
N SER A 36 -6.82 -0.82 -4.03
CA SER A 36 -6.52 -2.17 -3.53
C SER A 36 -6.82 -2.33 -2.04
N GLU A 37 -6.67 -1.26 -1.26
CA GLU A 37 -6.96 -1.24 0.17
C GLU A 37 -8.45 -1.51 0.45
N GLY A 38 -9.36 -0.90 -0.33
CA GLY A 38 -10.80 -1.16 -0.24
C GLY A 38 -11.15 -2.63 -0.53
N MET A 39 -10.44 -3.25 -1.49
CA MET A 39 -10.64 -4.67 -1.82
C MET A 39 -10.13 -5.59 -0.70
N VAL A 40 -9.01 -5.24 -0.05
CA VAL A 40 -8.50 -5.99 1.11
C VAL A 40 -9.47 -5.87 2.29
N ILE A 41 -10.05 -4.69 2.55
CA ILE A 41 -11.09 -4.50 3.57
C ILE A 41 -12.29 -5.41 3.27
N THR A 42 -12.79 -5.39 2.03
CA THR A 42 -13.93 -6.22 1.61
C THR A 42 -13.63 -7.72 1.76
N ALA A 43 -12.42 -8.15 1.39
CA ALA A 43 -11.98 -9.54 1.57
C ALA A 43 -11.81 -9.92 3.06
N GLY A 44 -11.38 -8.97 3.90
CA GLY A 44 -11.34 -9.12 5.36
C GLY A 44 -12.73 -9.30 5.96
N MET A 45 -13.73 -8.53 5.49
CA MET A 45 -15.13 -8.71 5.88
C MET A 45 -15.67 -10.08 5.43
N ALA A 46 -15.32 -10.54 4.23
CA ALA A 46 -15.68 -11.87 3.75
C ALA A 46 -15.07 -12.97 4.63
N ALA A 47 -13.87 -12.76 5.16
CA ALA A 47 -13.24 -13.66 6.10
C ALA A 47 -13.97 -13.68 7.46
N ALA A 48 -14.46 -12.53 7.96
CA ALA A 48 -15.28 -12.46 9.17
C ALA A 48 -16.61 -13.20 9.01
N ALA A 49 -17.21 -13.15 7.80
CA ALA A 49 -18.42 -13.90 7.47
C ALA A 49 -18.18 -15.41 7.22
N GLY A 50 -16.95 -15.90 7.38
CA GLY A 50 -16.60 -17.31 7.18
C GLY A 50 -16.45 -17.75 5.71
N HIS A 51 -16.52 -16.80 4.75
CA HIS A 51 -16.41 -17.11 3.32
C HIS A 51 -14.97 -17.24 2.83
N GLN A 52 -14.01 -16.64 3.55
CA GLN A 52 -12.59 -16.64 3.19
C GLN A 52 -11.72 -16.88 4.42
N ASN A 53 -10.48 -17.31 4.18
CA ASN A 53 -9.49 -17.40 5.25
C ASN A 53 -8.71 -16.07 5.33
N LEU A 54 -8.73 -15.41 6.48
CA LEU A 54 -8.07 -14.12 6.70
C LEU A 54 -6.56 -14.17 6.38
N LEU A 55 -5.88 -15.24 6.79
CA LEU A 55 -4.44 -15.40 6.50
C LEU A 55 -4.18 -15.54 5.01
N LEU A 56 -5.08 -16.22 4.28
CA LEU A 56 -4.96 -16.36 2.84
C LEU A 56 -5.20 -15.02 2.14
N VAL A 57 -6.17 -14.23 2.57
CA VAL A 57 -6.41 -12.87 2.07
C VAL A 57 -5.15 -12.01 2.24
N ILE A 58 -4.56 -12.00 3.44
CA ILE A 58 -3.33 -11.26 3.72
C ILE A 58 -2.18 -11.75 2.83
N ALA A 59 -1.96 -13.06 2.75
CA ALA A 59 -0.87 -13.64 1.97
C ALA A 59 -0.98 -13.33 0.48
N VAL A 60 -2.18 -13.40 -0.09
CA VAL A 60 -2.45 -13.11 -1.51
C VAL A 60 -2.24 -11.63 -1.81
N ALA A 61 -2.75 -10.73 -0.98
CA ALA A 61 -2.55 -9.29 -1.14
C ALA A 61 -1.06 -8.91 -1.02
N MET A 62 -0.35 -9.51 -0.06
CA MET A 62 1.09 -9.35 0.10
C MET A 62 1.86 -9.81 -1.14
N ALA A 63 1.56 -11.01 -1.63
CA ALA A 63 2.24 -11.57 -2.81
C ALA A 63 2.04 -10.67 -4.03
N GLY A 64 0.80 -10.22 -4.30
CA GLY A 64 0.49 -9.28 -5.37
C GLY A 64 1.29 -7.99 -5.26
N SER A 65 1.29 -7.36 -4.08
CA SER A 65 2.01 -6.11 -3.86
C SER A 65 3.53 -6.26 -3.98
N VAL A 66 4.12 -7.32 -3.44
CA VAL A 66 5.57 -7.58 -3.54
C VAL A 66 5.98 -7.79 -5.00
N ILE A 67 5.18 -8.54 -5.77
CA ILE A 67 5.44 -8.76 -7.19
C ILE A 67 5.31 -7.45 -7.96
N GLY A 68 4.25 -6.67 -7.74
CA GLY A 68 4.04 -5.38 -8.39
C GLY A 68 5.15 -4.36 -8.06
N GLU A 69 5.57 -4.26 -6.80
CA GLU A 69 6.69 -3.40 -6.39
C GLU A 69 8.02 -3.88 -6.96
N SER A 70 8.23 -5.20 -7.05
CA SER A 70 9.43 -5.76 -7.68
C SER A 70 9.46 -5.43 -9.18
N ALA A 71 8.33 -5.53 -9.88
CA ALA A 71 8.22 -5.11 -11.27
C ALA A 71 8.55 -3.62 -11.44
N CYS A 72 8.00 -2.75 -10.58
CA CYS A 72 8.31 -1.33 -10.53
C CYS A 72 9.80 -1.05 -10.29
N TYR A 73 10.43 -1.80 -9.37
CA TYR A 73 11.87 -1.71 -9.10
C TYR A 73 12.70 -2.05 -10.36
N PHE A 74 12.36 -3.16 -11.05
CA PHE A 74 13.08 -3.55 -12.27
C PHE A 74 12.83 -2.59 -13.42
N LEU A 75 11.62 -2.02 -13.55
CA LEU A 75 11.35 -0.93 -14.49
C LEU A 75 12.26 0.28 -14.21
N GLY A 76 12.39 0.68 -12.94
CA GLY A 76 13.31 1.74 -12.55
C GLY A 76 14.77 1.42 -12.87
N ARG A 77 15.18 0.16 -12.65
CA ARG A 77 16.55 -0.31 -12.91
C ARG A 77 16.90 -0.38 -14.40
N GLY A 78 15.93 -0.75 -15.27
CA GLY A 78 16.13 -0.87 -16.71
C GLY A 78 15.97 0.45 -17.46
N SER A 79 15.16 1.38 -16.94
CA SER A 79 14.79 2.63 -17.62
C SER A 79 15.50 3.88 -17.07
N GLY A 80 16.67 3.74 -16.45
CA GLY A 80 17.37 4.83 -15.76
C GLY A 80 17.41 6.18 -16.49
N PRO A 81 17.88 6.28 -17.76
CA PRO A 81 17.93 7.55 -18.50
C PRO A 81 16.54 8.10 -18.85
N VAL A 82 15.58 7.23 -19.19
CA VAL A 82 14.20 7.60 -19.54
C VAL A 82 13.46 8.06 -18.28
N LEU A 83 13.63 7.32 -17.18
CA LEU A 83 13.06 7.66 -15.90
C LEU A 83 13.56 9.00 -15.37
N HIS A 84 14.87 9.25 -15.46
CA HIS A 84 15.47 10.53 -15.06
C HIS A 84 14.89 11.69 -15.87
N ARG A 85 14.71 11.52 -17.18
CA ARG A 85 14.07 12.51 -18.06
C ARG A 85 12.60 12.75 -17.71
N TRP A 86 11.87 11.69 -17.36
CA TRP A 86 10.46 11.76 -16.92
C TRP A 86 10.31 12.42 -15.54
N MET A 87 11.21 12.15 -14.60
CA MET A 87 11.25 12.80 -13.28
C MET A 87 11.48 14.30 -13.38
N ARG A 88 12.39 14.73 -14.27
CA ARG A 88 12.73 16.15 -14.50
C ARG A 88 11.61 16.98 -15.11
N ARG A 89 10.60 16.37 -15.71
CA ARG A 89 9.44 17.11 -16.27
C ARG A 89 8.54 17.77 -15.22
N GLN A 90 8.64 17.37 -13.96
CA GLN A 90 7.89 17.95 -12.85
C GLN A 90 8.79 18.15 -11.64
N GLU A 91 8.95 19.38 -11.18
CA GLU A 91 9.79 19.74 -10.02
C GLU A 91 9.43 18.90 -8.77
N ARG A 92 8.15 18.68 -8.52
CA ARG A 92 7.69 17.88 -7.38
C ARG A 92 8.18 16.43 -7.45
N ARG A 93 8.22 15.84 -8.63
CA ARG A 93 8.73 14.46 -8.84
C ARG A 93 10.24 14.40 -8.67
N GLN A 94 10.94 15.40 -9.21
CA GLN A 94 12.39 15.49 -9.07
C GLN A 94 12.81 15.65 -7.61
N GLN A 95 12.18 16.57 -6.87
CA GLN A 95 12.45 16.76 -5.44
C GLN A 95 12.19 15.49 -4.64
N LEU A 96 11.15 14.72 -4.98
CA LEU A 96 10.86 13.45 -4.32
C LEU A 96 11.91 12.39 -4.67
N TYR A 97 12.33 12.32 -5.93
CA TYR A 97 13.40 11.43 -6.38
C TYR A 97 14.70 11.71 -5.62
N ASP A 98 15.13 12.97 -5.57
CA ASP A 98 16.38 13.37 -4.91
C ASP A 98 16.33 13.10 -3.40
N LYS A 99 15.19 13.40 -2.75
CA LYS A 99 14.96 13.09 -1.33
C LYS A 99 15.01 11.59 -1.05
N VAL A 100 14.38 10.78 -1.91
CA VAL A 100 14.39 9.31 -1.75
C VAL A 100 15.79 8.76 -2.01
N ALA A 101 16.47 9.18 -3.06
CA ALA A 101 17.84 8.76 -3.38
C ALA A 101 18.79 9.07 -2.21
N THR A 102 18.78 10.29 -1.70
CA THR A 102 19.58 10.69 -0.54
C THR A 102 19.22 9.89 0.71
N ALA A 103 17.93 9.68 0.97
CA ALA A 103 17.48 8.93 2.14
C ALA A 103 17.80 7.43 2.05
N LEU A 104 17.78 6.83 0.85
CA LEU A 104 18.23 5.45 0.63
C LEU A 104 19.73 5.27 0.95
N HIS A 105 20.55 6.26 0.62
CA HIS A 105 21.98 6.24 0.95
C HIS A 105 22.22 6.45 2.45
N ALA A 106 21.47 7.36 3.09
CA ALA A 106 21.68 7.74 4.48
C ALA A 106 21.03 6.77 5.49
N ARG A 107 19.83 6.26 5.19
CA ARG A 107 18.97 5.49 6.13
C ARG A 107 18.62 4.10 5.64
N GLY A 108 19.10 3.70 4.47
CA GLY A 108 18.77 2.42 3.87
C GLY A 108 17.29 2.27 3.54
N GLY A 109 16.80 1.03 3.55
CA GLY A 109 15.46 0.69 3.12
C GLY A 109 14.31 1.14 4.03
N LEU A 110 14.59 1.69 5.23
CA LEU A 110 13.53 2.20 6.13
C LEU A 110 12.68 3.27 5.47
N ILE A 111 13.24 4.02 4.52
CA ILE A 111 12.49 5.01 3.76
C ILE A 111 11.38 4.36 2.92
N LEU A 112 11.61 3.16 2.37
CA LEU A 112 10.63 2.44 1.56
C LEU A 112 9.39 2.07 2.39
N MET A 113 9.59 1.69 3.65
CA MET A 113 8.49 1.40 4.57
C MET A 113 7.66 2.65 4.89
N THR A 114 8.33 3.80 5.11
CA THR A 114 7.64 5.03 5.52
C THR A 114 6.96 5.77 4.37
N VAL A 115 7.54 5.74 3.17
CA VAL A 115 7.00 6.42 1.98
C VAL A 115 5.74 5.71 1.45
N ARG A 116 5.53 4.45 1.84
CA ARG A 116 4.38 3.64 1.45
C ARG A 116 3.03 4.30 1.76
N TYR A 117 2.95 5.01 2.89
CA TYR A 117 1.74 5.69 3.36
C TYR A 117 1.47 7.03 2.66
N ILE A 118 2.29 7.43 1.68
CA ILE A 118 2.10 8.65 0.90
C ILE A 118 1.61 8.26 -0.50
N PRO A 119 0.38 8.65 -0.89
CA PRO A 119 -0.13 8.38 -2.22
C PRO A 119 0.81 8.88 -3.33
N GLY A 120 1.13 8.02 -4.28
CA GLY A 120 2.04 8.32 -5.39
C GLY A 120 3.53 8.37 -5.04
N ALA A 121 3.90 8.56 -3.77
CA ALA A 121 5.31 8.57 -3.36
C ALA A 121 5.91 7.16 -3.33
N ARG A 122 5.10 6.13 -3.07
CA ARG A 122 5.50 4.72 -3.12
C ARG A 122 6.07 4.35 -4.48
N MET A 123 5.33 4.64 -5.57
CA MET A 123 5.77 4.36 -6.94
C MET A 123 7.11 5.06 -7.24
N VAL A 124 7.21 6.36 -6.93
CA VAL A 124 8.45 7.13 -7.14
C VAL A 124 9.59 6.54 -6.34
N ALA A 125 9.37 6.15 -5.08
CA ALA A 125 10.41 5.57 -4.22
C ALA A 125 10.90 4.22 -4.76
N THR A 126 9.99 3.36 -5.21
CA THR A 126 10.32 2.05 -5.77
C THR A 126 11.09 2.18 -7.09
N LEU A 127 10.64 3.06 -8.00
CA LEU A 127 11.34 3.39 -9.24
C LEU A 127 12.73 3.98 -8.95
N THR A 128 12.85 4.88 -7.97
CA THR A 128 14.12 5.49 -7.56
C THR A 128 15.07 4.45 -6.99
N ALA A 129 14.59 3.52 -6.15
CA ALA A 129 15.39 2.44 -5.63
C ALA A 129 15.98 1.56 -6.75
N GLY A 130 15.18 1.27 -7.79
CA GLY A 130 15.64 0.58 -8.99
C GLY A 130 16.68 1.39 -9.78
N ALA A 131 16.39 2.66 -10.08
CA ALA A 131 17.26 3.56 -10.86
C ALA A 131 18.61 3.82 -10.18
N THR A 132 18.63 3.94 -8.86
CA THR A 132 19.86 4.11 -8.07
C THR A 132 20.60 2.78 -7.83
N ARG A 133 20.11 1.69 -8.40
CA ARG A 133 20.65 0.34 -8.22
C ARG A 133 20.77 -0.09 -6.74
N TYR A 134 19.85 0.38 -5.90
CA TYR A 134 19.77 -0.09 -4.51
C TYR A 134 19.67 -1.62 -4.47
N SER A 135 20.33 -2.28 -3.52
CA SER A 135 20.36 -3.74 -3.44
C SER A 135 18.97 -4.36 -3.43
N PHE A 136 18.63 -5.21 -4.41
CA PHE A 136 17.33 -5.86 -4.53
C PHE A 136 16.98 -6.70 -3.29
N LYS A 137 17.94 -7.39 -2.69
CA LYS A 137 17.72 -8.17 -1.46
C LYS A 137 17.27 -7.27 -0.32
N LYS A 138 17.94 -6.14 -0.11
CA LYS A 138 17.55 -5.16 0.92
C LYS A 138 16.18 -4.54 0.59
N PHE A 139 15.95 -4.17 -0.66
CA PHE A 139 14.65 -3.68 -1.13
C PHE A 139 13.53 -4.67 -0.79
N LEU A 140 13.69 -5.95 -1.16
CA LEU A 140 12.70 -6.99 -0.94
C LEU A 140 12.38 -7.18 0.55
N VAL A 141 13.40 -7.20 1.42
CA VAL A 141 13.21 -7.34 2.87
C VAL A 141 12.38 -6.17 3.42
N PHE A 142 12.74 -4.92 3.11
CA PHE A 142 12.00 -3.76 3.62
C PHE A 142 10.60 -3.66 3.01
N THR A 143 10.45 -3.97 1.74
CA THR A 143 9.14 -4.07 1.08
C THR A 143 8.28 -5.13 1.75
N PHE A 144 8.80 -6.34 1.97
CA PHE A 144 8.07 -7.43 2.61
C PHE A 144 7.54 -7.03 3.99
N PHE A 145 8.38 -6.48 4.86
CA PHE A 145 7.93 -6.02 6.18
C PHE A 145 6.91 -4.88 6.08
N GLY A 146 7.15 -3.91 5.21
CA GLY A 146 6.21 -2.81 5.00
C GLY A 146 4.84 -3.28 4.49
N VAL A 147 4.84 -4.21 3.53
CA VAL A 147 3.63 -4.83 2.96
C VAL A 147 2.90 -5.64 4.02
N THR A 148 3.62 -6.46 4.80
CA THR A 148 3.04 -7.28 5.87
C THR A 148 2.29 -6.41 6.87
N ILE A 149 2.92 -5.38 7.39
CA ILE A 149 2.30 -4.46 8.37
C ILE A 149 1.05 -3.81 7.76
N ALA A 150 1.15 -3.27 6.54
CA ALA A 150 0.06 -2.56 5.90
C ALA A 150 -1.15 -3.47 5.63
N TYR A 151 -0.95 -4.62 4.98
CA TYR A 151 -2.10 -5.48 4.63
C TYR A 151 -2.67 -6.24 5.81
N THR A 152 -1.84 -6.61 6.81
CA THR A 152 -2.36 -7.17 8.07
C THR A 152 -3.29 -6.17 8.76
N TYR A 153 -2.85 -4.93 8.87
CA TYR A 153 -3.64 -3.86 9.46
C TYR A 153 -4.96 -3.64 8.70
N VAL A 154 -4.92 -3.49 7.38
CA VAL A 154 -6.11 -3.24 6.55
C VAL A 154 -7.07 -4.42 6.55
N ALA A 155 -6.55 -5.66 6.47
CA ALA A 155 -7.36 -6.87 6.52
C ALA A 155 -8.03 -7.07 7.89
N LEU A 156 -7.31 -6.76 8.98
CA LEU A 156 -7.89 -6.81 10.33
C LEU A 156 -8.98 -5.76 10.52
N LEU A 157 -8.83 -4.55 9.98
CA LEU A 157 -9.90 -3.55 10.00
C LEU A 157 -11.15 -4.05 9.28
N GLY A 158 -10.97 -4.70 8.12
CA GLY A 158 -12.07 -5.32 7.39
C GLY A 158 -12.73 -6.45 8.20
N TYR A 159 -11.93 -7.31 8.81
CA TYR A 159 -12.41 -8.43 9.63
C TYR A 159 -13.21 -7.95 10.85
N LEU A 160 -12.67 -7.02 11.63
CA LEU A 160 -13.34 -6.47 12.81
C LEU A 160 -14.60 -5.68 12.43
N GLY A 161 -14.56 -4.92 11.33
CA GLY A 161 -15.75 -4.23 10.83
C GLY A 161 -16.83 -5.19 10.32
N GLY A 162 -16.43 -6.29 9.67
CA GLY A 162 -17.35 -7.35 9.22
C GLY A 162 -18.01 -8.08 10.40
N ASP A 163 -17.25 -8.38 11.43
CA ASP A 163 -17.75 -9.04 12.65
C ASP A 163 -18.70 -8.11 13.42
N ALA A 164 -18.31 -6.86 13.64
CA ALA A 164 -19.11 -5.86 14.35
C ALA A 164 -20.47 -5.53 13.68
N PHE A 165 -20.53 -5.62 12.35
CA PHE A 165 -21.72 -5.31 11.54
C PHE A 165 -22.19 -6.50 10.71
N ALA A 166 -22.19 -7.70 11.28
CA ALA A 166 -22.57 -8.95 10.60
C ALA A 166 -23.96 -8.91 9.97
N HIS A 167 -24.87 -8.09 10.50
CA HIS A 167 -26.25 -7.92 9.99
C HIS A 167 -26.38 -6.85 8.89
N ASP A 168 -25.36 -5.97 8.70
CA ASP A 168 -25.42 -4.86 7.73
C ASP A 168 -24.04 -4.63 7.11
N GLN A 169 -23.73 -5.38 6.05
CA GLN A 169 -22.44 -5.35 5.36
C GLN A 169 -22.06 -3.96 4.83
N LEU A 170 -23.05 -3.14 4.44
CA LEU A 170 -22.81 -1.78 3.97
C LEU A 170 -22.30 -0.87 5.09
N LYS A 171 -22.88 -0.99 6.29
CA LYS A 171 -22.41 -0.25 7.47
C LYS A 171 -21.03 -0.73 7.91
N GLY A 172 -20.76 -2.04 7.86
CA GLY A 172 -19.45 -2.61 8.14
C GLY A 172 -18.37 -2.08 7.19
N LEU A 173 -18.67 -2.03 5.89
CA LEU A 173 -17.76 -1.47 4.87
C LEU A 173 -17.51 0.02 5.11
N ALA A 174 -18.56 0.81 5.31
CA ALA A 174 -18.45 2.25 5.57
C ALA A 174 -17.66 2.53 6.86
N PHE A 175 -17.89 1.75 7.93
CA PHE A 175 -17.15 1.85 9.18
C PHE A 175 -15.66 1.51 8.99
N SER A 176 -15.35 0.40 8.32
CA SER A 176 -13.98 -0.03 8.08
C SER A 176 -13.20 0.96 7.21
N LEU A 177 -13.83 1.48 6.13
CA LEU A 177 -13.24 2.51 5.28
C LEU A 177 -13.06 3.84 6.04
N GLY A 178 -14.07 4.24 6.83
CA GLY A 178 -13.99 5.44 7.66
C GLY A 178 -12.88 5.36 8.70
N LEU A 179 -12.77 4.23 9.39
CA LEU A 179 -11.72 3.99 10.37
C LEU A 179 -10.33 3.96 9.73
N ALA A 180 -10.17 3.30 8.58
CA ALA A 180 -8.93 3.30 7.82
C ALA A 180 -8.53 4.72 7.39
N ALA A 181 -9.48 5.53 6.92
CA ALA A 181 -9.25 6.93 6.54
C ALA A 181 -8.84 7.79 7.74
N VAL A 182 -9.51 7.63 8.89
CA VAL A 182 -9.17 8.37 10.13
C VAL A 182 -7.77 8.00 10.62
N ILE A 183 -7.43 6.73 10.66
CA ILE A 183 -6.10 6.29 11.10
C ILE A 183 -5.03 6.77 10.10
N GLY A 184 -5.28 6.69 8.80
CA GLY A 184 -4.40 7.25 7.77
C GLY A 184 -4.17 8.75 7.96
N LEU A 185 -5.23 9.51 8.25
CA LEU A 185 -5.15 10.95 8.52
C LEU A 185 -4.36 11.26 9.81
N VAL A 186 -4.57 10.47 10.87
CA VAL A 186 -3.84 10.62 12.15
C VAL A 186 -2.34 10.33 11.94
N ILE A 187 -1.99 9.27 11.23
CA ILE A 187 -0.59 8.94 10.90
C ILE A 187 0.04 10.08 10.08
N GLU A 188 -0.66 10.57 9.06
CA GLU A 188 -0.14 11.65 8.21
C GLU A 188 0.00 12.97 8.97
N THR A 189 -0.95 13.34 9.84
CA THR A 189 -0.86 14.54 10.67
C THR A 189 0.27 14.43 11.71
N ALA A 190 0.37 13.32 12.41
CA ALA A 190 1.46 13.06 13.35
C ALA A 190 2.83 13.15 12.66
N ARG A 191 2.94 12.62 11.46
CA ARG A 191 4.14 12.69 10.64
C ARG A 191 4.48 14.12 10.20
N ARG A 192 3.49 14.90 9.76
CA ARG A 192 3.68 16.31 9.39
C ARG A 192 4.18 17.13 10.58
N ILE A 193 3.61 16.89 11.76
CA ILE A 193 4.05 17.53 13.01
C ILE A 193 5.50 17.12 13.36
N ALA A 194 5.84 15.83 13.25
CA ALA A 194 7.18 15.34 13.52
C ALA A 194 8.23 15.94 12.57
N VAL A 195 7.90 16.07 11.27
CA VAL A 195 8.77 16.71 10.28
C VAL A 195 8.95 18.19 10.57
N LYS A 196 7.87 18.94 10.89
CA LYS A 196 7.96 20.36 11.28
C LYS A 196 8.81 20.57 12.53
N ARG A 197 8.65 19.72 13.55
CA ARG A 197 9.47 19.82 14.80
C ARG A 197 10.95 19.53 14.54
N ARG A 198 11.28 18.66 13.59
CA ARG A 198 12.69 18.39 13.20
C ARG A 198 13.29 19.56 12.40
N ALA A 199 12.52 20.18 11.52
CA ALA A 199 12.96 21.36 10.76
C ALA A 199 13.20 22.56 11.67
N ALA A 200 12.40 22.73 12.71
CA ALA A 200 12.56 23.82 13.70
C ALA A 200 13.75 23.63 14.67
N LYS A 201 14.35 22.43 14.72
CA LYS A 201 15.51 22.12 15.57
C LYS A 201 16.86 22.21 14.85
N LEU A 202 16.90 22.52 13.56
CA LEU A 202 18.13 22.79 12.82
C LEU A 202 18.47 24.27 13.04
N PRO A 203 19.60 24.61 13.69
CA PRO A 203 20.05 26.00 13.82
C PRO A 203 20.27 26.55 12.41
N ALA A 204 19.83 27.79 12.23
CA ALA A 204 20.16 28.57 11.03
C ALA A 204 21.69 28.68 10.95
N ALA A 205 22.27 28.09 9.91
CA ALA A 205 23.69 28.23 9.58
C ALA A 205 23.86 29.44 8.68
#